data_18cdb96106962a45a74a5a18977af1e0
#
_entry.id   18cdb96106962a45a74a5a18977af1e0
#
_cell.length_a   1.000
_cell.length_b   1.000
_cell.length_c   1.000
_cell.angle_alpha   90.00
_cell.angle_beta   90.00
_cell.angle_gamma   90.00
#
_symmetry.space_group_name_H-M   'P 1'
#
loop_
_entity.id
_entity.type
_entity.pdbx_description
1 polymer ?
#
loop_
_entity_poly.entity_id
_entity_poly.type
_entity_poly.pdbx_seq_one_letter_code
_entity_poly.pdbx_strand_id
1 'polypeptide(L)'
;MKYASLMTLIGLSIVFAIACSSETEIVEVIKEVEVIKEVEVEKIVTDEVKVEVPVVEYVELVPEEGPKREIVFGGLNWNSALIQNAVARYIVEKGYGHETSQIEGATVPLFQGLRKGDIDITMEIWLPNQNDAWNEGIKSGEVIPVGKSLEDNWQSTFLIPAYVQEEYPELDSVEDLKEEKYKAIFAEPDSNGKAVLYGCMSGWGCRGVQTGNDSGDGQIVNMGLSDHIEFRDPGTAGALAAAIEGAFTKKDPILFYYWGPTALMSDLGYADGKIVDLEQPAPSECKDNDPVHGCAFPAAEIMIAMNTELIDDAPYLIPFFQKWDWSAKNQLLAEGNYAEIADDYGSAEEAFEATAISYLKESSNWHSWVPEEILANITVALERE
;
A
#
# COMPACT_ATOMS: atom_id res chain seq x y z
N MET A 1 -51.31 36.12 -45.77
CA MET A 1 -51.52 35.13 -46.88
C MET A 1 -50.18 34.68 -47.38
N LYS A 2 -49.99 33.39 -47.55
CA LYS A 2 -48.91 32.63 -48.13
C LYS A 2 -47.74 32.27 -47.21
N TYR A 3 -47.83 31.06 -46.74
CA TYR A 3 -46.75 30.24 -46.09
C TYR A 3 -45.75 29.78 -47.14
N ALA A 4 -44.47 29.82 -46.83
CA ALA A 4 -43.44 29.07 -47.53
C ALA A 4 -42.70 28.20 -46.52
N SER A 5 -42.77 26.90 -46.74
CA SER A 5 -42.14 25.85 -45.99
C SER A 5 -40.67 25.73 -46.41
N LEU A 6 -39.75 25.70 -45.47
CA LEU A 6 -38.32 25.49 -45.71
C LEU A 6 -37.99 24.10 -45.17
N MET A 7 -37.70 23.15 -46.05
CA MET A 7 -37.14 21.84 -45.73
C MET A 7 -35.62 21.99 -45.51
N THR A 8 -35.16 21.60 -44.35
CA THR A 8 -33.72 21.51 -44.08
C THR A 8 -33.27 20.05 -44.23
N LEU A 9 -32.42 19.81 -45.18
CA LEU A 9 -31.71 18.53 -45.33
C LEU A 9 -30.57 18.47 -44.32
N ILE A 10 -30.58 17.43 -43.48
CA ILE A 10 -29.46 17.07 -42.63
C ILE A 10 -28.62 16.01 -43.36
N GLY A 11 -27.42 16.42 -43.77
CA GLY A 11 -26.44 15.51 -44.39
C GLY A 11 -25.74 14.71 -43.30
N LEU A 12 -25.81 13.39 -43.40
CA LEU A 12 -25.13 12.44 -42.55
C LEU A 12 -23.71 12.21 -43.13
N SER A 13 -22.69 12.73 -42.50
CA SER A 13 -21.30 12.42 -42.83
C SER A 13 -20.84 11.18 -42.07
N ILE A 14 -20.61 10.10 -42.80
CA ILE A 14 -20.02 8.87 -42.28
C ILE A 14 -18.50 9.02 -42.38
N VAL A 15 -17.82 9.07 -41.22
CA VAL A 15 -16.37 8.97 -41.15
C VAL A 15 -16.02 7.50 -40.92
N PHE A 16 -15.36 6.89 -41.91
CA PHE A 16 -14.73 5.59 -41.76
C PHE A 16 -13.40 5.77 -41.06
N ALA A 17 -13.28 5.27 -39.82
CA ALA A 17 -11.99 5.02 -39.17
C ALA A 17 -11.66 3.54 -39.40
N ILE A 18 -10.56 3.27 -40.09
CA ILE A 18 -9.98 1.94 -40.21
C ILE A 18 -9.05 1.78 -39.01
N ALA A 19 -9.47 0.95 -38.07
CA ALA A 19 -8.59 0.44 -37.01
C ALA A 19 -8.29 -1.02 -37.33
N CYS A 20 -7.02 -1.36 -37.50
CA CYS A 20 -6.55 -2.73 -37.46
C CYS A 20 -6.58 -3.20 -36.02
N SER A 21 -7.37 -4.18 -35.70
CA SER A 21 -7.31 -4.92 -34.45
C SER A 21 -7.23 -6.41 -34.76
N SER A 22 -6.40 -7.08 -33.98
CA SER A 22 -6.28 -8.52 -33.87
C SER A 22 -7.65 -9.16 -33.67
N GLU A 23 -7.93 -10.21 -34.44
CA GLU A 23 -9.16 -10.96 -34.42
C GLU A 23 -9.38 -11.63 -33.07
N THR A 24 -10.28 -11.08 -32.28
CA THR A 24 -11.05 -11.86 -31.33
C THR A 24 -12.32 -12.29 -32.05
N GLU A 25 -12.48 -13.58 -32.29
CA GLU A 25 -13.71 -14.14 -32.83
C GLU A 25 -14.85 -13.94 -31.82
N ILE A 26 -15.60 -12.85 -31.99
CA ILE A 26 -16.89 -12.70 -31.32
C ILE A 26 -17.86 -13.58 -32.12
N VAL A 27 -18.16 -14.74 -31.59
CA VAL A 27 -19.29 -15.55 -32.10
C VAL A 27 -20.57 -14.86 -31.63
N GLU A 28 -21.10 -13.98 -32.45
CA GLU A 28 -22.47 -13.49 -32.29
C GLU A 28 -23.44 -14.65 -32.50
N VAL A 29 -23.90 -15.25 -31.42
CA VAL A 29 -25.07 -16.13 -31.47
C VAL A 29 -26.30 -15.23 -31.44
N ILE A 30 -26.75 -14.81 -32.61
CA ILE A 30 -28.05 -14.19 -32.77
C ILE A 30 -29.10 -15.27 -32.52
N LYS A 31 -29.68 -15.28 -31.33
CA LYS A 31 -30.90 -16.02 -31.05
C LYS A 31 -32.05 -15.15 -31.55
N GLU A 32 -32.71 -15.62 -32.60
CA GLU A 32 -34.01 -15.10 -33.01
C GLU A 32 -34.96 -15.19 -31.81
N VAL A 33 -35.35 -14.05 -31.30
CA VAL A 33 -36.48 -13.95 -30.39
C VAL A 33 -37.72 -13.97 -31.19
N GLU A 34 -38.42 -15.10 -31.25
CA GLU A 34 -39.80 -15.16 -31.80
C GLU A 34 -40.68 -14.25 -30.92
N VAL A 35 -41.12 -13.16 -31.54
CA VAL A 35 -42.15 -12.31 -30.98
C VAL A 35 -43.46 -13.06 -31.11
N ILE A 36 -43.97 -13.58 -29.98
CA ILE A 36 -45.32 -14.13 -29.91
C ILE A 36 -46.31 -12.98 -30.15
N LYS A 37 -46.95 -12.96 -31.31
CA LYS A 37 -48.11 -12.12 -31.55
C LYS A 37 -49.27 -12.66 -30.71
N GLU A 38 -49.91 -11.76 -29.96
CA GLU A 38 -51.20 -12.04 -29.34
C GLU A 38 -52.18 -12.61 -30.34
N VAL A 39 -52.63 -13.84 -30.08
CA VAL A 39 -53.74 -14.45 -30.78
C VAL A 39 -54.96 -14.28 -29.89
N GLU A 40 -56.00 -13.57 -30.41
CA GLU A 40 -57.34 -13.53 -29.80
C GLU A 40 -57.87 -14.93 -29.67
N VAL A 41 -58.15 -15.35 -28.43
CA VAL A 41 -58.76 -16.63 -28.12
C VAL A 41 -60.27 -16.47 -28.16
N GLU A 42 -60.91 -16.80 -29.26
CA GLU A 42 -62.33 -17.18 -29.26
C GLU A 42 -62.48 -18.62 -28.80
N LYS A 43 -63.35 -18.75 -27.85
CA LYS A 43 -63.82 -19.87 -27.10
C LYS A 43 -64.15 -21.09 -27.93
N ILE A 44 -63.65 -22.30 -27.63
CA ILE A 44 -64.42 -23.59 -27.68
C ILE A 44 -63.71 -24.63 -26.79
N VAL A 45 -64.37 -25.02 -25.80
CA VAL A 45 -64.68 -26.29 -25.12
C VAL A 45 -63.84 -27.53 -25.40
N THR A 46 -63.22 -28.03 -24.28
CA THR A 46 -62.95 -29.45 -23.93
C THR A 46 -62.15 -30.29 -24.93
N ASP A 47 -60.87 -30.39 -24.61
CA ASP A 47 -60.15 -31.66 -24.46
C ASP A 47 -58.85 -31.35 -23.70
N GLU A 48 -58.58 -32.11 -22.62
CA GLU A 48 -57.32 -31.93 -21.87
C GLU A 48 -56.14 -32.42 -22.71
N VAL A 49 -55.56 -31.52 -23.49
CA VAL A 49 -54.25 -31.74 -24.11
C VAL A 49 -53.19 -31.43 -23.02
N LYS A 50 -52.57 -32.45 -22.47
CA LYS A 50 -51.34 -32.27 -21.69
C LYS A 50 -50.24 -31.76 -22.64
N VAL A 51 -50.03 -30.47 -22.64
CA VAL A 51 -48.87 -29.86 -23.27
C VAL A 51 -47.71 -30.09 -22.29
N GLU A 52 -46.82 -31.03 -22.61
CA GLU A 52 -45.50 -31.11 -21.95
C GLU A 52 -44.72 -29.87 -22.41
N VAL A 53 -44.67 -28.86 -21.55
CA VAL A 53 -43.78 -27.72 -21.73
C VAL A 53 -42.36 -28.23 -21.46
N PRO A 54 -41.47 -28.22 -22.47
CA PRO A 54 -40.08 -28.58 -22.21
C PRO A 54 -39.53 -27.62 -21.18
N VAL A 55 -39.10 -28.16 -20.05
CA VAL A 55 -38.32 -27.41 -19.03
C VAL A 55 -36.98 -27.14 -19.69
N VAL A 56 -36.77 -25.92 -20.17
CA VAL A 56 -35.45 -25.48 -20.62
C VAL A 56 -34.62 -25.24 -19.36
N GLU A 57 -33.79 -26.20 -19.01
CA GLU A 57 -32.79 -26.05 -17.99
C GLU A 57 -31.73 -25.07 -18.53
N TYR A 58 -31.75 -23.84 -18.03
CA TYR A 58 -30.69 -22.90 -18.33
C TYR A 58 -29.45 -23.38 -17.54
N VAL A 59 -28.58 -24.10 -18.22
CA VAL A 59 -27.24 -24.31 -17.74
C VAL A 59 -26.52 -22.98 -17.99
N GLU A 60 -26.30 -22.20 -16.90
CA GLU A 60 -25.40 -21.08 -16.94
C GLU A 60 -24.02 -21.67 -17.24
N LEU A 61 -23.55 -21.49 -18.47
CA LEU A 61 -22.19 -21.82 -18.83
C LEU A 61 -21.32 -20.82 -18.11
N VAL A 62 -20.87 -21.18 -16.90
CA VAL A 62 -19.74 -20.50 -16.26
C VAL A 62 -18.58 -20.71 -17.24
N PRO A 63 -17.98 -19.64 -17.79
CA PRO A 63 -16.79 -19.81 -18.60
C PRO A 63 -15.77 -20.61 -17.78
N GLU A 64 -15.19 -21.68 -18.32
CA GLU A 64 -14.01 -22.27 -17.72
C GLU A 64 -13.00 -21.14 -17.59
N GLU A 65 -12.77 -20.67 -16.35
CA GLU A 65 -11.70 -19.72 -16.08
C GLU A 65 -10.40 -20.40 -16.52
N GLY A 66 -9.75 -19.81 -17.51
CA GLY A 66 -8.42 -20.21 -17.92
C GLY A 66 -7.45 -20.15 -16.72
N PRO A 67 -6.25 -20.72 -16.82
CA PRO A 67 -5.28 -20.65 -15.74
C PRO A 67 -5.05 -19.18 -15.38
N LYS A 68 -5.29 -18.85 -14.09
CA LYS A 68 -5.05 -17.50 -13.55
C LYS A 68 -3.58 -17.21 -13.65
N ARG A 69 -3.23 -16.01 -14.14
CA ARG A 69 -1.82 -15.62 -14.18
C ARG A 69 -1.27 -15.39 -12.78
N GLU A 70 0.02 -15.49 -12.65
CA GLU A 70 0.75 -15.10 -11.44
C GLU A 70 0.56 -13.62 -11.13
N ILE A 71 0.44 -13.27 -9.84
CA ILE A 71 0.38 -11.89 -9.35
C ILE A 71 1.68 -11.57 -8.62
N VAL A 72 2.38 -10.54 -9.09
CA VAL A 72 3.67 -10.11 -8.55
C VAL A 72 3.49 -8.98 -7.55
N PHE A 73 3.90 -9.19 -6.30
CA PHE A 73 3.88 -8.19 -5.24
C PHE A 73 5.21 -7.46 -5.10
N GLY A 74 5.16 -6.16 -4.80
CA GLY A 74 6.32 -5.38 -4.37
C GLY A 74 6.61 -5.63 -2.89
N GLY A 75 7.70 -6.32 -2.59
CA GLY A 75 8.17 -6.62 -1.24
C GLY A 75 9.04 -5.49 -0.68
N LEU A 76 8.42 -4.49 -0.09
CA LEU A 76 9.13 -3.41 0.58
C LEU A 76 9.93 -3.95 1.75
N ASN A 77 11.20 -3.57 1.85
CA ASN A 77 12.21 -4.22 2.70
C ASN A 77 12.16 -3.81 4.18
N TRP A 78 10.97 -3.82 4.77
CA TRP A 78 10.74 -3.69 6.22
C TRP A 78 9.59 -4.59 6.67
N ASN A 79 9.62 -5.03 7.93
CA ASN A 79 8.76 -6.10 8.44
C ASN A 79 7.27 -5.83 8.28
N SER A 80 6.79 -4.61 8.60
CA SER A 80 5.36 -4.29 8.51
C SER A 80 4.80 -4.52 7.11
N ALA A 81 5.51 -4.10 6.07
CA ALA A 81 5.10 -4.29 4.69
C ALA A 81 5.20 -5.76 4.24
N LEU A 82 6.27 -6.47 4.66
CA LEU A 82 6.46 -7.88 4.30
C LEU A 82 5.39 -8.77 4.94
N ILE A 83 4.99 -8.49 6.18
CA ILE A 83 3.88 -9.18 6.85
C ILE A 83 2.56 -8.92 6.13
N GLN A 84 2.25 -7.66 5.80
CA GLN A 84 1.04 -7.34 5.04
C GLN A 84 1.03 -8.02 3.66
N ASN A 85 2.17 -8.03 2.97
CA ASN A 85 2.31 -8.78 1.71
C ASN A 85 2.01 -10.26 1.90
N ALA A 86 2.58 -10.90 2.92
CA ALA A 86 2.35 -12.32 3.18
C ALA A 86 0.86 -12.63 3.43
N VAL A 87 0.17 -11.79 4.21
CA VAL A 87 -1.27 -11.92 4.44
C VAL A 87 -2.07 -11.73 3.14
N ALA A 88 -1.75 -10.70 2.35
CA ALA A 88 -2.44 -10.43 1.10
C ALA A 88 -2.20 -11.55 0.06
N ARG A 89 -0.95 -12.01 -0.08
CA ARG A 89 -0.58 -13.13 -0.95
C ARG A 89 -1.31 -14.41 -0.56
N TYR A 90 -1.37 -14.76 0.72
CA TYR A 90 -2.10 -15.95 1.19
C TYR A 90 -3.58 -15.88 0.79
N ILE A 91 -4.23 -14.72 0.96
CA ILE A 91 -5.63 -14.52 0.57
C ILE A 91 -5.79 -14.64 -0.96
N VAL A 92 -4.89 -14.05 -1.74
CA VAL A 92 -4.91 -14.12 -3.20
C VAL A 92 -4.68 -15.55 -3.70
N GLU A 93 -3.77 -16.29 -3.08
CA GLU A 93 -3.48 -17.68 -3.44
C GLU A 93 -4.60 -18.64 -3.04
N LYS A 94 -4.92 -18.69 -1.76
CA LYS A 94 -5.84 -19.71 -1.22
C LYS A 94 -7.29 -19.33 -1.44
N GLY A 95 -7.59 -18.03 -1.46
CA GLY A 95 -8.94 -17.53 -1.69
C GLY A 95 -9.28 -17.44 -3.17
N TYR A 96 -8.51 -16.69 -3.91
CA TYR A 96 -8.78 -16.39 -5.32
C TYR A 96 -8.12 -17.36 -6.31
N GLY A 97 -7.17 -18.19 -5.88
CA GLY A 97 -6.56 -19.25 -6.71
C GLY A 97 -5.54 -18.75 -7.73
N HIS A 98 -4.89 -17.61 -7.50
CA HIS A 98 -3.70 -17.20 -8.25
C HIS A 98 -2.44 -17.82 -7.65
N GLU A 99 -1.40 -17.97 -8.46
CA GLU A 99 -0.04 -18.04 -7.95
C GLU A 99 0.44 -16.64 -7.62
N THR A 100 1.28 -16.47 -6.60
CA THR A 100 1.89 -15.19 -6.28
C THR A 100 3.39 -15.29 -6.13
N SER A 101 4.08 -14.21 -6.46
CA SER A 101 5.49 -14.02 -6.13
C SER A 101 5.74 -12.63 -5.56
N GLN A 102 6.96 -12.40 -5.10
CA GLN A 102 7.36 -11.13 -4.52
C GLN A 102 8.73 -10.71 -5.05
N ILE A 103 8.85 -9.44 -5.45
CA ILE A 103 10.14 -8.80 -5.76
C ILE A 103 10.48 -7.90 -4.58
N GLU A 104 11.57 -8.23 -3.86
CA GLU A 104 12.00 -7.43 -2.73
C GLU A 104 12.86 -6.24 -3.14
N GLY A 105 12.70 -5.13 -2.43
CA GLY A 105 13.49 -3.94 -2.67
C GLY A 105 13.07 -2.73 -1.85
N ALA A 106 13.76 -1.63 -2.11
CA ALA A 106 13.42 -0.34 -1.54
C ALA A 106 12.28 0.33 -2.31
N THR A 107 11.64 1.31 -1.70
CA THR A 107 10.44 2.02 -2.18
C THR A 107 10.57 2.53 -3.62
N VAL A 108 11.66 3.27 -3.91
CA VAL A 108 11.81 3.95 -5.21
C VAL A 108 11.92 2.97 -6.38
N PRO A 109 12.81 1.95 -6.35
CA PRO A 109 12.90 0.99 -7.44
C PRO A 109 11.65 0.13 -7.58
N LEU A 110 10.99 -0.28 -6.48
CA LEU A 110 9.76 -1.08 -6.56
C LEU A 110 8.60 -0.28 -7.15
N PHE A 111 8.48 1.00 -6.81
CA PHE A 111 7.45 1.85 -7.43
C PHE A 111 7.67 2.03 -8.95
N GLN A 112 8.93 2.09 -9.41
CA GLN A 112 9.20 2.08 -10.85
C GLN A 112 8.84 0.74 -11.50
N GLY A 113 9.05 -0.39 -10.80
CA GLY A 113 8.60 -1.71 -11.25
C GLY A 113 7.07 -1.77 -11.36
N LEU A 114 6.35 -1.24 -10.37
CA LEU A 114 4.88 -1.14 -10.39
C LEU A 114 4.39 -0.32 -11.60
N ARG A 115 5.00 0.83 -11.87
CA ARG A 115 4.64 1.68 -13.02
C ARG A 115 4.84 0.99 -14.37
N LYS A 116 5.83 0.10 -14.47
CA LYS A 116 6.17 -0.62 -15.71
C LYS A 116 5.44 -1.95 -15.90
N GLY A 117 4.70 -2.40 -14.89
CA GLY A 117 4.05 -3.71 -14.92
C GLY A 117 4.96 -4.89 -14.58
N ASP A 118 6.20 -4.65 -14.12
CA ASP A 118 7.06 -5.70 -13.56
C ASP A 118 6.55 -6.17 -12.19
N ILE A 119 5.77 -5.34 -11.53
CA ILE A 119 5.08 -5.56 -10.26
C ILE A 119 3.61 -5.20 -10.46
N ASP A 120 2.71 -6.01 -9.94
CA ASP A 120 1.27 -5.82 -10.05
C ASP A 120 0.68 -5.02 -8.90
N ILE A 121 1.15 -5.25 -7.67
CA ILE A 121 0.58 -4.70 -6.45
C ILE A 121 1.68 -4.28 -5.48
N THR A 122 1.49 -3.15 -4.84
CA THR A 122 2.30 -2.69 -3.70
C THR A 122 1.37 -2.33 -2.55
N MET A 123 1.60 -2.92 -1.38
CA MET A 123 0.73 -2.74 -0.21
C MET A 123 0.93 -1.41 0.52
N GLU A 124 2.08 -0.77 0.36
CA GLU A 124 2.37 0.50 1.05
C GLU A 124 3.01 1.53 0.11
N ILE A 125 2.27 2.57 -0.22
CA ILE A 125 2.79 3.81 -0.84
C ILE A 125 2.60 4.93 0.17
N TRP A 126 3.69 5.35 0.78
CA TRP A 126 3.71 6.40 1.80
C TRP A 126 3.62 7.79 1.17
N LEU A 127 2.48 8.45 1.31
CA LEU A 127 2.30 9.82 0.89
C LEU A 127 2.37 10.74 2.12
N PRO A 128 3.05 11.89 2.03
CA PRO A 128 3.54 12.54 0.82
C PRO A 128 4.97 12.21 0.38
N ASN A 129 5.68 11.25 1.01
CA ASN A 129 7.09 10.96 0.74
C ASN A 129 7.40 10.67 -0.74
N GLN A 130 6.41 10.21 -1.50
CA GLN A 130 6.52 9.81 -2.90
C GLN A 130 5.57 10.60 -3.82
N ASN A 131 5.08 11.76 -3.40
CA ASN A 131 4.05 12.50 -4.12
C ASN A 131 4.38 12.73 -5.61
N ASP A 132 5.60 13.08 -5.94
CA ASP A 132 5.97 13.40 -7.32
C ASP A 132 5.84 12.16 -8.23
N ALA A 133 6.45 11.06 -7.83
CA ALA A 133 6.40 9.80 -8.57
C ALA A 133 4.97 9.24 -8.63
N TRP A 134 4.24 9.34 -7.51
CA TRP A 134 2.84 8.95 -7.40
C TRP A 134 1.95 9.72 -8.36
N ASN A 135 2.01 11.05 -8.31
CA ASN A 135 1.21 11.93 -9.17
C ASN A 135 1.51 11.71 -10.66
N GLU A 136 2.78 11.45 -10.99
CA GLU A 136 3.17 11.12 -12.35
C GLU A 136 2.57 9.79 -12.81
N GLY A 137 2.68 8.71 -12.00
CA GLY A 137 2.13 7.39 -12.30
C GLY A 137 0.60 7.39 -12.45
N ILE A 138 -0.12 8.12 -11.57
CA ILE A 138 -1.57 8.30 -11.68
C ILE A 138 -1.93 9.08 -12.97
N LYS A 139 -1.22 10.17 -13.24
CA LYS A 139 -1.49 11.01 -14.42
C LYS A 139 -1.22 10.28 -15.74
N SER A 140 -0.21 9.44 -15.78
CA SER A 140 0.12 8.63 -16.96
C SER A 140 -0.82 7.41 -17.14
N GLY A 141 -1.62 7.10 -16.12
CA GLY A 141 -2.50 5.92 -16.13
C GLY A 141 -1.77 4.60 -15.94
N GLU A 142 -0.55 4.62 -15.42
CA GLU A 142 0.26 3.42 -15.17
C GLU A 142 -0.16 2.70 -13.89
N VAL A 143 -0.62 3.45 -12.89
CA VAL A 143 -1.02 2.92 -11.59
C VAL A 143 -2.34 3.52 -11.12
N ILE A 144 -3.07 2.77 -10.28
CA ILE A 144 -4.29 3.22 -9.60
C ILE A 144 -4.21 2.93 -8.10
N PRO A 145 -4.80 3.78 -7.25
CA PRO A 145 -5.06 3.44 -5.86
C PRO A 145 -6.21 2.42 -5.80
N VAL A 146 -6.01 1.34 -5.06
CA VAL A 146 -7.05 0.31 -4.88
C VAL A 146 -7.49 0.13 -3.43
N GLY A 147 -6.84 0.81 -2.48
CA GLY A 147 -7.20 0.77 -1.07
C GLY A 147 -6.27 1.63 -0.24
N LYS A 148 -6.51 1.63 1.06
CA LYS A 148 -5.61 2.21 2.07
C LYS A 148 -5.01 1.09 2.89
N SER A 149 -3.74 1.26 3.25
CA SER A 149 -3.04 0.36 4.13
C SER A 149 -3.01 0.94 5.54
N LEU A 150 -2.03 0.63 6.30
CA LEU A 150 -1.73 1.00 7.68
C LEU A 150 -2.37 2.31 8.18
N GLU A 151 -3.40 2.18 9.02
CA GLU A 151 -4.04 3.31 9.70
C GLU A 151 -3.26 3.71 10.97
N ASP A 152 -3.58 4.89 11.52
CA ASP A 152 -2.96 5.42 12.74
C ASP A 152 -1.43 5.51 12.67
N ASN A 153 -0.91 5.81 11.48
CA ASN A 153 0.52 5.90 11.23
C ASN A 153 1.11 7.26 11.60
N TRP A 154 2.42 7.25 11.84
CA TRP A 154 3.22 8.44 12.06
C TRP A 154 4.67 8.19 11.62
N GLN A 155 5.42 9.26 11.40
CA GLN A 155 6.86 9.21 11.18
C GLN A 155 7.51 10.50 11.67
N SER A 156 8.73 10.40 12.19
CA SER A 156 9.51 11.57 12.58
C SER A 156 10.99 11.38 12.29
N THR A 157 11.62 12.47 11.86
CA THR A 157 13.06 12.51 11.59
C THR A 157 13.88 12.66 12.85
N PHE A 158 13.37 13.33 13.89
CA PHE A 158 14.18 13.78 15.03
C PHE A 158 13.63 13.24 16.33
N LEU A 159 13.78 11.92 16.52
CA LEU A 159 13.42 11.24 17.75
C LEU A 159 14.64 11.08 18.66
N ILE A 160 14.42 11.21 19.98
CA ILE A 160 15.40 10.95 21.01
C ILE A 160 14.81 10.12 22.15
N PRO A 161 15.61 9.36 22.92
CA PRO A 161 15.12 8.71 24.14
C PRO A 161 14.73 9.73 25.20
N ALA A 162 13.62 9.49 25.92
CA ALA A 162 13.15 10.39 26.99
C ALA A 162 14.17 10.58 28.11
N TYR A 163 15.00 9.58 28.42
CA TYR A 163 16.06 9.73 29.42
C TYR A 163 17.12 10.76 29.01
N VAL A 164 17.30 11.05 27.75
CA VAL A 164 18.18 12.13 27.27
C VAL A 164 17.53 13.49 27.58
N GLN A 165 16.25 13.65 27.30
CA GLN A 165 15.53 14.89 27.61
C GLN A 165 15.40 15.10 29.14
N GLU A 166 15.24 14.03 29.93
CA GLU A 166 15.24 14.11 31.39
C GLU A 166 16.55 14.66 31.93
N GLU A 167 17.69 14.32 31.31
CA GLU A 167 19.00 14.86 31.65
C GLU A 167 19.20 16.28 31.12
N TYR A 168 18.61 16.60 29.96
CA TYR A 168 18.67 17.90 29.28
C TYR A 168 17.27 18.46 29.02
N PRO A 169 16.56 18.95 30.04
CA PRO A 169 15.14 19.34 29.88
C PRO A 169 14.86 20.48 28.90
N GLU A 170 15.89 21.23 28.53
CA GLU A 170 15.80 22.32 27.54
C GLU A 170 16.04 21.85 26.10
N LEU A 171 16.33 20.56 25.90
CA LEU A 171 16.45 19.95 24.57
C LEU A 171 15.07 19.46 24.14
N ASP A 172 14.28 20.35 23.58
CA ASP A 172 12.89 20.08 23.17
C ASP A 172 12.61 20.34 21.69
N SER A 173 13.53 21.01 20.99
CA SER A 173 13.36 21.42 19.58
C SER A 173 14.57 21.05 18.73
N VAL A 174 14.36 20.89 17.44
CA VAL A 174 15.44 20.73 16.45
C VAL A 174 16.35 21.96 16.37
N GLU A 175 15.86 23.13 16.77
CA GLU A 175 16.65 24.36 16.86
C GLU A 175 17.78 24.24 17.90
N ASP A 176 17.55 23.48 18.98
CA ASP A 176 18.54 23.28 20.04
C ASP A 176 19.75 22.48 19.56
N LEU A 177 19.57 21.64 18.53
CA LEU A 177 20.68 20.90 17.91
C LEU A 177 21.71 21.83 17.24
N LYS A 178 21.44 23.13 17.11
CA LYS A 178 22.41 24.14 16.65
C LYS A 178 23.37 24.58 17.76
N GLU A 179 23.03 24.33 19.02
CA GLU A 179 23.90 24.65 20.16
C GLU A 179 24.94 23.54 20.39
N GLU A 180 26.20 23.94 20.62
CA GLU A 180 27.33 23.01 20.82
C GLU A 180 27.08 21.99 21.94
N LYS A 181 26.44 22.41 23.02
CA LYS A 181 26.19 21.55 24.21
C LYS A 181 25.24 20.38 23.86
N TYR A 182 24.24 20.60 23.01
CA TYR A 182 23.26 19.56 22.66
C TYR A 182 23.71 18.72 21.47
N LYS A 183 24.34 19.37 20.51
CA LYS A 183 24.96 18.67 19.37
C LYS A 183 25.99 17.65 19.82
N ALA A 184 26.81 18.02 20.84
CA ALA A 184 27.83 17.15 21.42
C ALA A 184 27.28 15.87 22.08
N ILE A 185 26.00 15.86 22.50
CA ILE A 185 25.36 14.68 23.12
C ILE A 185 25.26 13.52 22.09
N PHE A 186 24.98 13.85 20.84
CA PHE A 186 24.80 12.89 19.77
C PHE A 186 25.99 12.78 18.82
N ALA A 187 27.12 13.45 19.15
CA ALA A 187 28.31 13.41 18.32
C ALA A 187 29.05 12.08 18.48
N GLU A 188 29.53 11.54 17.37
CA GLU A 188 30.38 10.37 17.33
C GLU A 188 31.82 10.75 16.93
N PRO A 189 32.82 9.90 17.19
CA PRO A 189 34.24 10.25 16.96
C PRO A 189 34.58 10.69 15.55
N ASP A 190 33.79 10.23 14.54
CA ASP A 190 33.98 10.53 13.11
C ASP A 190 33.06 11.63 12.58
N SER A 191 32.15 12.16 13.42
CA SER A 191 31.14 13.16 12.99
C SER A 191 31.65 14.61 12.95
N ASN A 192 32.93 14.85 13.25
CA ASN A 192 33.51 16.20 13.30
C ASN A 192 32.76 17.14 14.25
N GLY A 193 32.22 16.60 15.34
CA GLY A 193 31.45 17.34 16.34
C GLY A 193 30.00 17.64 15.95
N LYS A 194 29.52 17.13 14.85
CA LYS A 194 28.10 17.19 14.48
C LYS A 194 27.29 16.10 15.20
N ALA A 195 26.03 16.39 15.49
CA ALA A 195 25.10 15.37 15.96
C ALA A 195 24.87 14.32 14.86
N VAL A 196 25.00 13.04 15.18
CA VAL A 196 24.74 11.96 14.24
C VAL A 196 23.26 11.65 14.24
N LEU A 197 22.60 11.81 13.10
CA LEU A 197 21.22 11.40 12.86
C LEU A 197 21.21 10.07 12.11
N TYR A 198 20.77 9.01 12.76
CA TYR A 198 20.45 7.74 12.10
C TYR A 198 19.14 7.89 11.34
N GLY A 199 19.25 8.18 10.05
CA GLY A 199 18.12 8.59 9.22
C GLY A 199 17.56 7.49 8.35
N CYS A 200 16.73 7.92 7.41
CA CYS A 200 16.08 7.06 6.44
C CYS A 200 17.08 6.50 5.43
N MET A 201 16.94 5.23 5.08
CA MET A 201 17.88 4.54 4.18
C MET A 201 17.80 5.00 2.73
N SER A 202 18.87 4.80 2.00
CA SER A 202 18.88 4.96 0.55
C SER A 202 17.80 4.11 -0.13
N GLY A 203 17.06 4.72 -1.06
CA GLY A 203 15.99 4.07 -1.80
C GLY A 203 14.62 4.10 -1.13
N TRP A 204 14.53 4.51 0.13
CA TRP A 204 13.24 4.81 0.77
C TRP A 204 12.77 6.23 0.46
N GLY A 205 11.44 6.45 0.38
CA GLY A 205 10.87 7.75 0.07
C GLY A 205 11.22 8.85 1.09
N CYS A 206 11.25 8.51 2.38
CA CYS A 206 11.63 9.44 3.46
C CYS A 206 13.07 9.97 3.34
N ARG A 207 13.97 9.27 2.64
CA ARG A 207 15.33 9.75 2.42
C ARG A 207 15.36 11.10 1.69
N GLY A 208 14.57 11.22 0.62
CA GLY A 208 14.46 12.47 -0.13
C GLY A 208 13.88 13.60 0.72
N VAL A 209 12.93 13.30 1.60
CA VAL A 209 12.36 14.28 2.53
C VAL A 209 13.41 14.81 3.50
N GLN A 210 14.24 13.93 4.05
CA GLN A 210 15.26 14.31 5.03
C GLN A 210 16.45 15.05 4.43
N THR A 211 16.96 14.56 3.30
CA THR A 211 18.24 15.04 2.73
C THR A 211 18.09 15.85 1.45
N GLY A 212 16.90 15.90 0.87
CA GLY A 212 16.63 16.48 -0.44
C GLY A 212 16.71 15.46 -1.58
N ASN A 213 16.14 15.85 -2.72
CA ASN A 213 16.11 15.11 -3.97
C ASN A 213 16.13 16.09 -5.14
N ASP A 214 15.86 15.62 -6.36
CA ASP A 214 15.83 16.46 -7.57
C ASP A 214 14.75 17.57 -7.52
N SER A 215 13.75 17.43 -6.63
CA SER A 215 12.65 18.39 -6.45
C SER A 215 13.00 19.52 -5.48
N GLY A 216 14.02 19.36 -4.63
CA GLY A 216 14.46 20.39 -3.69
C GLY A 216 15.29 19.90 -2.52
N ASP A 217 15.63 20.86 -1.66
CA ASP A 217 16.35 20.62 -0.40
C ASP A 217 15.46 19.92 0.63
N GLY A 218 16.06 19.00 1.40
CA GLY A 218 15.34 18.27 2.46
C GLY A 218 15.27 19.03 3.79
N GLN A 219 14.65 18.38 4.79
CA GLN A 219 14.44 18.91 6.15
C GLN A 219 15.74 19.44 6.79
N ILE A 220 16.86 18.71 6.66
CA ILE A 220 18.14 19.09 7.23
C ILE A 220 18.61 20.44 6.71
N VAL A 221 18.49 20.68 5.41
CA VAL A 221 18.88 21.96 4.78
C VAL A 221 17.89 23.05 5.14
N ASN A 222 16.60 22.78 4.96
CA ASN A 222 15.53 23.78 5.13
C ASN A 222 15.35 24.25 6.58
N MET A 223 15.66 23.38 7.55
CA MET A 223 15.69 23.73 8.98
C MET A 223 17.02 24.36 9.42
N GLY A 224 17.98 24.52 8.49
CA GLY A 224 19.30 25.14 8.79
C GLY A 224 20.20 24.24 9.62
N LEU A 225 20.07 22.92 9.52
CA LEU A 225 20.80 21.93 10.32
C LEU A 225 22.03 21.35 9.62
N SER A 226 22.34 21.75 8.39
CA SER A 226 23.44 21.17 7.58
C SER A 226 24.81 21.24 8.24
N ASP A 227 25.09 22.29 9.00
CA ASP A 227 26.36 22.45 9.71
C ASP A 227 26.37 21.76 11.07
N HIS A 228 25.23 21.27 11.54
CA HIS A 228 25.01 20.75 12.89
C HIS A 228 24.74 19.25 12.93
N ILE A 229 24.24 18.69 11.84
CA ILE A 229 23.90 17.26 11.75
C ILE A 229 24.76 16.57 10.70
N GLU A 230 25.25 15.38 11.06
CA GLU A 230 25.76 14.38 10.16
C GLU A 230 24.69 13.31 9.95
N PHE A 231 24.22 13.20 8.73
CA PHE A 231 23.24 12.18 8.37
C PHE A 231 23.94 10.84 8.19
N ARG A 232 23.49 9.83 8.92
CA ARG A 232 24.01 8.47 8.83
C ARG A 232 22.97 7.52 8.26
N ASP A 233 23.29 6.92 7.12
CA ASP A 233 22.49 5.87 6.50
C ASP A 233 22.76 4.54 7.24
N PRO A 234 21.77 3.91 7.87
CA PRO A 234 21.97 2.65 8.58
C PRO A 234 22.19 1.44 7.65
N GLY A 235 21.91 1.59 6.36
CA GLY A 235 22.07 0.56 5.33
C GLY A 235 20.92 -0.44 5.23
N THR A 236 20.34 -0.88 6.34
CA THR A 236 19.17 -1.77 6.38
C THR A 236 18.20 -1.40 7.49
N ALA A 237 16.92 -1.79 7.37
CA ALA A 237 15.91 -1.59 8.42
C ALA A 237 16.32 -2.26 9.74
N GLY A 238 16.84 -3.49 9.66
CA GLY A 238 17.35 -4.21 10.83
C GLY A 238 18.54 -3.53 11.50
N ALA A 239 19.44 -2.90 10.73
CA ALA A 239 20.56 -2.16 11.31
C ALA A 239 20.10 -0.88 12.01
N LEU A 240 19.09 -0.19 11.48
CA LEU A 240 18.45 0.95 12.16
C LEU A 240 17.82 0.51 13.49
N ALA A 241 17.00 -0.55 13.45
CA ALA A 241 16.36 -1.11 14.64
C ALA A 241 17.39 -1.51 15.70
N ALA A 242 18.44 -2.23 15.31
CA ALA A 242 19.50 -2.68 16.22
C ALA A 242 20.30 -1.51 16.83
N ALA A 243 20.54 -0.43 16.09
CA ALA A 243 21.18 0.77 16.61
C ALA A 243 20.33 1.42 17.71
N ILE A 244 19.02 1.54 17.48
CA ILE A 244 18.06 2.11 18.41
C ILE A 244 17.96 1.23 19.67
N GLU A 245 17.70 -0.07 19.53
CA GLU A 245 17.62 -1.04 20.63
C GLU A 245 18.90 -1.06 21.48
N GLY A 246 20.05 -1.04 20.79
CA GLY A 246 21.36 -1.01 21.43
C GLY A 246 21.55 0.25 22.29
N ALA A 247 21.14 1.41 21.80
CA ALA A 247 21.19 2.67 22.53
C ALA A 247 20.26 2.64 23.75
N PHE A 248 19.01 2.20 23.59
CA PHE A 248 18.04 2.09 24.69
C PHE A 248 18.52 1.12 25.79
N THR A 249 19.06 -0.04 25.39
CA THR A 249 19.59 -1.05 26.33
C THR A 249 20.74 -0.51 27.18
N LYS A 250 21.66 0.27 26.55
CA LYS A 250 22.82 0.84 27.21
C LYS A 250 22.56 2.19 27.88
N LYS A 251 21.40 2.78 27.59
CA LYS A 251 21.05 4.17 27.88
C LYS A 251 22.03 5.17 27.27
N ASP A 252 22.52 4.86 26.07
CA ASP A 252 23.32 5.77 25.27
C ASP A 252 22.43 6.78 24.54
N PRO A 253 22.85 8.04 24.35
CA PRO A 253 22.12 9.00 23.54
C PRO A 253 22.07 8.54 22.08
N ILE A 254 20.93 8.72 21.44
CA ILE A 254 20.75 8.48 20.02
C ILE A 254 19.75 9.49 19.44
N LEU A 255 20.05 10.05 18.27
CA LEU A 255 19.13 10.86 17.45
C LEU A 255 18.78 10.05 16.21
N PHE A 256 17.49 9.78 16.00
CA PHE A 256 17.08 8.82 14.98
C PHE A 256 15.76 9.16 14.30
N TYR A 257 15.60 8.66 13.09
CA TYR A 257 14.34 8.59 12.36
C TYR A 257 13.63 7.28 12.68
N TYR A 258 12.31 7.32 12.83
CA TYR A 258 11.49 6.11 12.80
C TYR A 258 10.04 6.43 12.41
N TRP A 259 9.25 5.37 12.32
CA TRP A 259 7.82 5.41 12.00
C TRP A 259 7.04 4.42 12.87
N GLY A 260 5.73 4.60 12.90
CA GLY A 260 4.82 3.67 13.58
C GLY A 260 3.46 3.57 12.90
N PRO A 261 2.66 2.61 13.35
CA PRO A 261 2.92 1.65 14.43
C PRO A 261 3.88 0.53 14.04
N THR A 262 4.82 0.19 14.93
CA THR A 262 5.71 -0.97 14.80
C THR A 262 5.92 -1.59 16.18
N ALA A 263 6.24 -2.89 16.22
CA ALA A 263 6.53 -3.56 17.48
C ALA A 263 7.68 -2.88 18.21
N LEU A 264 8.78 -2.52 17.52
CA LEU A 264 9.92 -1.85 18.12
C LEU A 264 9.51 -0.58 18.88
N MET A 265 8.74 0.30 18.29
CA MET A 265 8.32 1.55 18.94
C MET A 265 7.35 1.29 20.10
N SER A 266 6.51 0.26 19.98
CA SER A 266 5.64 -0.18 21.08
C SER A 266 6.47 -0.70 22.27
N ASP A 267 7.43 -1.58 22.01
CA ASP A 267 8.29 -2.19 23.05
C ASP A 267 9.20 -1.17 23.73
N LEU A 268 9.71 -0.21 23.00
CA LEU A 268 10.49 0.91 23.53
C LEU A 268 9.64 1.95 24.26
N GLY A 269 8.29 1.82 24.21
CA GLY A 269 7.34 2.64 24.96
C GLY A 269 7.10 4.02 24.36
N TYR A 270 7.01 4.12 23.04
CA TYR A 270 6.66 5.38 22.36
C TYR A 270 5.34 5.95 22.90
N ALA A 271 4.29 5.12 23.00
CA ALA A 271 3.00 5.53 23.54
C ALA A 271 3.04 5.91 25.04
N ASP A 272 4.05 5.42 25.78
CA ASP A 272 4.29 5.72 27.18
C ASP A 272 5.17 6.96 27.38
N GLY A 273 5.54 7.66 26.30
CA GLY A 273 6.40 8.85 26.34
C GLY A 273 7.87 8.57 26.64
N LYS A 274 8.35 7.34 26.38
CA LYS A 274 9.79 7.00 26.56
C LYS A 274 10.64 7.40 25.36
N ILE A 275 10.01 7.85 24.29
CA ILE A 275 10.63 8.44 23.11
C ILE A 275 10.02 9.82 22.92
N VAL A 276 10.87 10.80 22.68
CA VAL A 276 10.48 12.19 22.47
C VAL A 276 10.71 12.56 21.02
N ASP A 277 9.72 13.20 20.43
CA ASP A 277 9.82 13.85 19.13
C ASP A 277 10.23 15.31 19.38
N LEU A 278 11.43 15.70 18.92
CA LEU A 278 11.88 17.08 19.03
C LEU A 278 10.96 17.99 18.22
N GLU A 279 10.56 19.13 18.79
CA GLU A 279 9.69 20.09 18.12
C GLU A 279 10.30 20.54 16.79
N GLN A 280 9.52 20.46 15.73
CA GLN A 280 9.86 20.82 14.37
C GLN A 280 8.86 21.87 13.88
N PRO A 281 9.22 22.71 12.88
CA PRO A 281 8.20 23.55 12.23
C PRO A 281 7.01 22.71 11.79
N ALA A 282 5.80 23.16 12.12
CA ALA A 282 4.59 22.41 11.79
C ALA A 282 4.40 22.34 10.25
N PRO A 283 3.70 21.33 9.70
CA PRO A 283 3.43 21.23 8.27
C PRO A 283 2.78 22.48 7.67
N SER A 284 1.99 23.21 8.46
CA SER A 284 1.38 24.50 8.06
C SER A 284 2.36 25.67 7.96
N GLU A 285 3.58 25.50 8.48
CA GLU A 285 4.67 26.51 8.48
C GLU A 285 5.72 26.23 7.42
N CYS A 286 5.55 25.15 6.65
CA CYS A 286 6.43 24.80 5.54
C CYS A 286 6.54 25.95 4.54
N LYS A 287 7.75 26.22 4.12
CA LYS A 287 8.03 27.21 3.08
C LYS A 287 7.49 26.72 1.73
N ASP A 288 7.00 27.67 0.94
CA ASP A 288 6.65 27.50 -0.48
C ASP A 288 5.57 26.44 -0.80
N ASN A 289 4.64 26.19 0.14
CA ASN A 289 3.61 25.15 0.00
C ASN A 289 4.18 23.73 -0.22
N ASP A 290 5.41 23.50 0.19
CA ASP A 290 6.01 22.16 0.21
C ASP A 290 5.66 21.49 1.54
N PRO A 291 4.73 20.55 1.57
CA PRO A 291 4.21 20.01 2.82
C PRO A 291 5.20 19.09 3.55
N VAL A 292 6.40 18.84 3.00
CA VAL A 292 7.25 17.74 3.49
C VAL A 292 8.69 18.15 3.77
N HIS A 293 9.32 18.94 2.88
CA HIS A 293 10.78 19.09 2.90
C HIS A 293 11.32 20.13 3.89
N GLY A 294 10.49 20.94 4.51
CA GLY A 294 10.93 22.03 5.39
C GLY A 294 10.31 22.03 6.79
N CYS A 295 9.59 20.99 7.16
CA CYS A 295 8.80 20.90 8.39
C CYS A 295 8.65 19.45 8.86
N ALA A 296 7.98 19.25 9.99
CA ALA A 296 7.61 17.91 10.47
C ALA A 296 6.82 17.13 9.40
N PHE A 297 6.95 15.82 9.41
CA PHE A 297 6.10 14.98 8.57
C PHE A 297 4.62 15.21 8.89
N PRO A 298 3.76 15.44 7.90
CA PRO A 298 2.32 15.34 8.13
C PRO A 298 1.92 13.89 8.37
N ALA A 299 0.70 13.68 8.87
CA ALA A 299 0.11 12.35 8.87
C ALA A 299 0.14 11.76 7.45
N ALA A 300 0.66 10.55 7.31
CA ALA A 300 0.78 9.92 6.00
C ALA A 300 -0.55 9.30 5.56
N GLU A 301 -0.86 9.38 4.26
CA GLU A 301 -1.77 8.43 3.62
C GLU A 301 -0.93 7.29 3.07
N ILE A 302 -1.24 6.07 3.50
CA ILE A 302 -0.56 4.89 2.99
C ILE A 302 -1.52 4.16 2.07
N MET A 303 -1.19 4.15 0.78
CA MET A 303 -2.06 3.62 -0.26
C MET A 303 -1.64 2.22 -0.68
N ILE A 304 -2.63 1.38 -0.97
CA ILE A 304 -2.41 0.17 -1.74
C ILE A 304 -2.56 0.56 -3.21
N ALA A 305 -1.55 0.24 -4.01
CA ALA A 305 -1.52 0.58 -5.42
C ALA A 305 -1.42 -0.66 -6.31
N MET A 306 -2.06 -0.57 -7.47
CA MET A 306 -2.09 -1.61 -8.49
C MET A 306 -1.62 -1.04 -9.82
N ASN A 307 -0.84 -1.83 -10.58
CA ASN A 307 -0.60 -1.53 -11.99
C ASN A 307 -1.90 -1.68 -12.78
N THR A 308 -2.18 -0.77 -13.70
CA THR A 308 -3.45 -0.74 -14.42
C THR A 308 -3.68 -1.93 -15.35
N GLU A 309 -2.63 -2.58 -15.83
CA GLU A 309 -2.76 -3.79 -16.69
C GLU A 309 -3.40 -4.96 -15.92
N LEU A 310 -3.26 -5.01 -14.58
CA LEU A 310 -3.91 -6.05 -13.78
C LEU A 310 -5.45 -5.94 -13.76
N ILE A 311 -6.01 -4.77 -14.08
CA ILE A 311 -7.46 -4.58 -14.13
C ILE A 311 -8.12 -5.49 -15.19
N ASP A 312 -7.44 -5.70 -16.30
CA ASP A 312 -7.96 -6.54 -17.39
C ASP A 312 -7.95 -8.03 -17.01
N ASP A 313 -6.98 -8.44 -16.18
CA ASP A 313 -6.78 -9.84 -15.80
C ASP A 313 -7.50 -10.25 -14.52
N ALA A 314 -7.51 -9.36 -13.51
CA ALA A 314 -8.03 -9.66 -12.17
C ALA A 314 -8.78 -8.49 -11.51
N PRO A 315 -9.81 -7.90 -12.17
CA PRO A 315 -10.57 -6.77 -11.63
C PRO A 315 -11.28 -7.11 -10.31
N TYR A 316 -11.55 -8.37 -10.05
CA TYR A 316 -12.20 -8.87 -8.83
C TYR A 316 -11.31 -8.80 -7.59
N LEU A 317 -10.01 -8.53 -7.71
CA LEU A 317 -9.12 -8.26 -6.58
C LEU A 317 -9.30 -6.83 -6.04
N ILE A 318 -9.78 -5.88 -6.84
CA ILE A 318 -9.96 -4.49 -6.43
C ILE A 318 -10.86 -4.36 -5.20
N PRO A 319 -12.06 -4.99 -5.14
CA PRO A 319 -12.92 -4.93 -3.96
C PRO A 319 -12.28 -5.50 -2.68
N PHE A 320 -11.38 -6.47 -2.80
CA PHE A 320 -10.62 -7.01 -1.68
C PHE A 320 -9.69 -5.94 -1.10
N PHE A 321 -8.87 -5.30 -1.92
CA PHE A 321 -7.97 -4.24 -1.47
C PHE A 321 -8.71 -2.99 -1.00
N GLN A 322 -9.86 -2.65 -1.56
CA GLN A 322 -10.69 -1.55 -1.09
C GLN A 322 -11.27 -1.76 0.32
N LYS A 323 -11.43 -3.02 0.71
CA LYS A 323 -11.92 -3.41 2.04
C LYS A 323 -10.81 -3.75 3.02
N TRP A 324 -9.55 -3.65 2.59
CA TRP A 324 -8.39 -3.85 3.46
C TRP A 324 -8.47 -2.89 4.64
N ASP A 325 -8.50 -3.42 5.84
CA ASP A 325 -8.61 -2.69 7.10
C ASP A 325 -7.47 -3.15 8.02
N TRP A 326 -6.34 -2.46 7.92
CA TRP A 326 -5.10 -2.79 8.63
C TRP A 326 -4.78 -1.72 9.66
N SER A 327 -5.40 -1.84 10.83
CA SER A 327 -5.21 -0.93 11.96
C SER A 327 -3.88 -1.16 12.68
N ALA A 328 -3.49 -0.21 13.53
CA ALA A 328 -2.34 -0.35 14.43
C ALA A 328 -2.41 -1.63 15.28
N LYS A 329 -3.61 -2.00 15.73
CA LYS A 329 -3.82 -3.24 16.48
C LYS A 329 -3.46 -4.48 15.67
N ASN A 330 -3.88 -4.53 14.40
CA ASN A 330 -3.60 -5.66 13.51
C ASN A 330 -2.10 -5.74 13.20
N GLN A 331 -1.46 -4.59 12.96
CA GLN A 331 -0.03 -4.51 12.73
C GLN A 331 0.78 -5.04 13.92
N LEU A 332 0.48 -4.56 15.13
CA LEU A 332 1.20 -4.98 16.33
C LEU A 332 0.95 -6.46 16.69
N LEU A 333 -0.26 -6.98 16.45
CA LEU A 333 -0.53 -8.40 16.61
C LEU A 333 0.33 -9.24 15.65
N ALA A 334 0.36 -8.87 14.38
CA ALA A 334 1.10 -9.62 13.37
C ALA A 334 2.63 -9.53 13.58
N GLU A 335 3.16 -8.35 13.93
CA GLU A 335 4.59 -8.21 14.27
C GLU A 335 4.96 -8.96 15.56
N GLY A 336 4.07 -9.00 16.56
CA GLY A 336 4.26 -9.81 17.75
C GLY A 336 4.37 -11.30 17.42
N ASN A 337 3.44 -11.80 16.59
CA ASN A 337 3.50 -13.18 16.12
C ASN A 337 4.81 -13.48 15.37
N TYR A 338 5.24 -12.55 14.48
CA TYR A 338 6.52 -12.69 13.79
C TYR A 338 7.71 -12.78 14.75
N ALA A 339 7.75 -11.89 15.75
CA ALA A 339 8.85 -11.88 16.73
C ALA A 339 8.92 -13.18 17.58
N GLU A 340 7.78 -13.83 17.81
CA GLU A 340 7.72 -15.08 18.56
C GLU A 340 8.21 -16.29 17.76
N ILE A 341 8.00 -16.29 16.43
CA ILE A 341 8.20 -17.50 15.62
C ILE A 341 9.36 -17.38 14.63
N ALA A 342 9.90 -16.19 14.36
CA ALA A 342 10.86 -15.98 13.27
C ALA A 342 12.13 -16.84 13.38
N ASP A 343 12.62 -17.09 14.59
CA ASP A 343 13.81 -17.90 14.84
C ASP A 343 13.60 -19.41 14.62
N ASP A 344 12.35 -19.86 14.51
CA ASP A 344 11.99 -21.27 14.30
C ASP A 344 12.05 -21.68 12.80
N TYR A 345 12.18 -20.69 11.90
CA TYR A 345 12.17 -20.91 10.45
C TYR A 345 13.55 -20.75 9.82
N GLY A 346 13.75 -21.42 8.70
CA GLY A 346 15.03 -21.41 7.98
C GLY A 346 15.30 -20.16 7.16
N SER A 347 14.25 -19.39 6.85
CA SER A 347 14.33 -18.13 6.11
C SER A 347 13.31 -17.12 6.63
N ALA A 348 13.56 -15.83 6.38
CA ALA A 348 12.62 -14.77 6.71
C ALA A 348 11.30 -14.89 5.91
N GLU A 349 11.36 -15.38 4.67
CA GLU A 349 10.17 -15.60 3.84
C GLU A 349 9.25 -16.64 4.48
N GLU A 350 9.80 -17.82 4.88
CA GLU A 350 9.02 -18.84 5.60
C GLU A 350 8.41 -18.29 6.89
N ALA A 351 9.15 -17.46 7.63
CA ALA A 351 8.65 -16.84 8.85
C ALA A 351 7.50 -15.84 8.58
N PHE A 352 7.57 -15.04 7.50
CA PHE A 352 6.48 -14.15 7.12
C PHE A 352 5.23 -14.93 6.68
N GLU A 353 5.38 -16.02 5.93
CA GLU A 353 4.27 -16.89 5.54
C GLU A 353 3.60 -17.52 6.76
N ALA A 354 4.39 -18.05 7.70
CA ALA A 354 3.87 -18.61 8.95
C ALA A 354 3.19 -17.54 9.81
N THR A 355 3.73 -16.32 9.84
CA THR A 355 3.10 -15.16 10.51
C THR A 355 1.74 -14.84 9.92
N ALA A 356 1.64 -14.83 8.58
CA ALA A 356 0.37 -14.59 7.91
C ALA A 356 -0.68 -15.65 8.27
N ILE A 357 -0.29 -16.92 8.29
CA ILE A 357 -1.16 -18.04 8.70
C ILE A 357 -1.62 -17.87 10.14
N SER A 358 -0.71 -17.58 11.08
CA SER A 358 -1.03 -17.33 12.50
C SER A 358 -2.01 -16.16 12.63
N TYR A 359 -1.72 -15.02 12.01
CA TYR A 359 -2.60 -13.87 12.02
C TYR A 359 -4.01 -14.18 11.49
N LEU A 360 -4.12 -14.88 10.35
CA LEU A 360 -5.40 -15.24 9.75
C LEU A 360 -6.20 -16.23 10.60
N LYS A 361 -5.53 -17.08 11.39
CA LYS A 361 -6.19 -17.98 12.35
C LYS A 361 -6.68 -17.26 13.61
N GLU A 362 -5.95 -16.27 14.08
CA GLU A 362 -6.22 -15.57 15.34
C GLU A 362 -7.15 -14.36 15.17
N SER A 363 -7.18 -13.77 13.98
CA SER A 363 -7.99 -12.59 13.67
C SER A 363 -9.18 -12.95 12.78
N SER A 364 -10.27 -12.21 12.94
CA SER A 364 -11.47 -12.35 12.09
C SER A 364 -11.81 -11.09 11.31
N ASN A 365 -11.03 -10.01 11.43
CA ASN A 365 -11.31 -8.76 10.73
C ASN A 365 -11.26 -8.93 9.20
N TRP A 366 -10.34 -9.75 8.71
CA TRP A 366 -10.18 -10.06 7.29
C TRP A 366 -11.40 -10.77 6.65
N HIS A 367 -12.30 -11.36 7.45
CA HIS A 367 -13.52 -12.01 6.94
C HIS A 367 -14.39 -11.04 6.14
N SER A 368 -14.38 -9.76 6.49
CA SER A 368 -15.14 -8.72 5.79
C SER A 368 -14.48 -8.24 4.49
N TRP A 369 -13.21 -8.57 4.27
CA TRP A 369 -12.47 -8.09 3.11
C TRP A 369 -12.82 -8.85 1.82
N VAL A 370 -13.31 -10.07 1.97
CA VAL A 370 -13.54 -10.99 0.86
C VAL A 370 -15.01 -11.44 0.78
N PRO A 371 -15.49 -11.89 -0.39
CA PRO A 371 -16.80 -12.55 -0.53
C PRO A 371 -16.86 -13.87 0.24
N GLU A 372 -18.08 -14.34 0.53
CA GLU A 372 -18.33 -15.57 1.31
C GLU A 372 -17.68 -16.82 0.69
N GLU A 373 -17.69 -16.96 -0.63
CA GLU A 373 -17.04 -18.06 -1.34
C GLU A 373 -15.52 -18.06 -1.13
N ILE A 374 -14.89 -16.89 -1.25
CA ILE A 374 -13.46 -16.69 -1.03
C ILE A 374 -13.10 -16.95 0.43
N LEU A 375 -13.93 -16.48 1.37
CA LEU A 375 -13.78 -16.76 2.79
C LEU A 375 -13.78 -18.28 3.07
N ALA A 376 -14.69 -19.02 2.45
CA ALA A 376 -14.76 -20.48 2.61
C ALA A 376 -13.49 -21.17 2.10
N ASN A 377 -12.95 -20.75 0.95
CA ASN A 377 -11.71 -21.30 0.40
C ASN A 377 -10.52 -21.09 1.35
N ILE A 378 -10.36 -19.88 1.87
CA ILE A 378 -9.29 -19.54 2.82
C ILE A 378 -9.45 -20.34 4.11
N THR A 379 -10.66 -20.44 4.65
CA THR A 379 -10.93 -21.20 5.88
C THR A 379 -10.53 -22.65 5.72
N VAL A 380 -10.89 -23.29 4.61
CA VAL A 380 -10.50 -24.69 4.31
C VAL A 380 -8.98 -24.83 4.16
N ALA A 381 -8.30 -23.83 3.59
CA ALA A 381 -6.86 -23.86 3.51
C ALA A 381 -6.18 -23.76 4.88
N LEU A 382 -6.64 -22.82 5.73
CA LEU A 382 -6.12 -22.62 7.09
C LEU A 382 -6.31 -23.85 8.01
N GLU A 383 -7.33 -24.69 7.78
CA GLU A 383 -7.54 -25.95 8.52
C GLU A 383 -6.52 -27.02 8.19
N ARG A 384 -5.79 -26.90 7.09
CA ARG A 384 -4.80 -27.86 6.60
C ARG A 384 -3.37 -27.51 6.97
N GLU A 385 -3.13 -26.25 7.32
CA GLU A 385 -1.87 -25.72 7.86
C GLU A 385 -1.76 -25.99 9.37
#